data_56733f4432607d9ac39e74e596dfba1c
#
_entry.id   56733f4432607d9ac39e74e596dfba1c
#
_cell.length_a   1.000
_cell.length_b   1.000
_cell.length_c   1.000
_cell.angle_alpha   90.00
_cell.angle_beta   90.00
_cell.angle_gamma   90.00
#
_symmetry.space_group_name_H-M   'P 1'
#
loop_
_entity.id
_entity.type
_entity.pdbx_description
1 polymer ?
#
loop_
_entity_poly.entity_id
_entity_poly.type
_entity_poly.pdbx_seq_one_letter_code
_entity_poly.pdbx_strand_id
1 'polypeptide(L)'
;MRPRSYALKAIRPEMTVRQVAADFPASQDVFRQYGEQDAAAARFGHLEPLTHFARRQGVPLEQLLANLTAATGAPVDLHSRIAERVHHGFILSALVITLTAGAGWGAWQLWRIAMQRQFSAVPAAYVIAHGEAQLWGFIVLFVMGVSLRTVLQGGARYPLGTWMCRGFLTLALCGIGGSILWSLFPERFATLGLLSSAALLAVSLAFWGVQLAVLRAKRAATWARAVLASGLWLTAWGLLTMWFRWKAGDAGPGAYSDAQRLLLIELAVFGFAMNSIYGFGQMLLPGLLRIGSTRDWAIELGHWLHNAGVIALCLATIFAASGLGMVLGSGLLVSGAVLFAVGHRGFVGRRRTSHGDEKGHAPLDYYPPLAFFWLLAALALMAGGVVYEAATASPLPHAYLGAVRHALTVGFMTTLILGVGQRMVPVLDHTVLAMPRLAIPILALIGAGNTLRVGSELAILFVPAAFSIMPISAVLEWSALLLFAISITATMFHTDPLLKRGRVTKRSSLAVLLAEHPWIEDRLRPSGTHYLERTRSVPDELTLGSFAATEGLDATGLVSKINAWLADELPGDHDDASPTTDPQRLELHR
;
A
#
# COMPACT_ATOMS: atom_id res chain seq x y z
N MET A 1 -23.12 7.81 -38.69
CA MET A 1 -23.17 6.91 -37.53
C MET A 1 -22.16 5.79 -37.73
N ARG A 2 -21.04 5.78 -36.99
CA ARG A 2 -20.10 4.66 -37.00
C ARG A 2 -20.69 3.56 -36.14
N PRO A 3 -20.70 2.29 -36.56
CA PRO A 3 -21.18 1.19 -35.72
C PRO A 3 -20.29 1.11 -34.46
N ARG A 4 -20.90 1.16 -33.26
CA ARG A 4 -20.23 0.84 -32.03
C ARG A 4 -19.84 -0.63 -32.12
N SER A 5 -18.54 -0.91 -32.31
CA SER A 5 -18.01 -2.26 -32.12
C SER A 5 -18.26 -2.62 -30.63
N TYR A 6 -19.21 -3.51 -30.40
CA TYR A 6 -19.35 -4.20 -29.13
C TYR A 6 -18.12 -5.12 -29.01
N ALA A 7 -17.02 -4.60 -28.49
CA ALA A 7 -15.95 -5.47 -28.03
C ALA A 7 -16.56 -6.38 -26.97
N LEU A 8 -16.61 -7.67 -27.24
CA LEU A 8 -17.04 -8.69 -26.26
C LEU A 8 -16.23 -8.44 -24.99
N LYS A 9 -16.93 -8.23 -23.86
CA LYS A 9 -16.25 -8.12 -22.56
C LYS A 9 -15.52 -9.45 -22.32
N ALA A 10 -14.20 -9.38 -22.12
CA ALA A 10 -13.36 -10.53 -21.85
C ALA A 10 -13.01 -10.59 -20.36
N ILE A 11 -12.89 -11.80 -19.82
CA ILE A 11 -12.39 -12.04 -18.46
C ILE A 11 -10.86 -11.94 -18.50
N ARG A 12 -10.28 -11.19 -17.59
CA ARG A 12 -8.83 -11.02 -17.48
C ARG A 12 -8.34 -11.43 -16.10
N PRO A 13 -7.16 -12.06 -15.99
CA PRO A 13 -6.58 -12.50 -14.71
C PRO A 13 -6.45 -11.41 -13.65
N GLU A 14 -6.22 -10.17 -14.08
CA GLU A 14 -6.09 -9.01 -13.22
C GLU A 14 -7.42 -8.40 -12.78
N MET A 15 -8.55 -8.82 -13.35
CA MET A 15 -9.86 -8.37 -12.87
C MET A 15 -10.07 -8.82 -11.44
N THR A 16 -10.68 -7.94 -10.65
CA THR A 16 -11.03 -8.32 -9.28
C THR A 16 -12.27 -9.22 -9.26
N VAL A 17 -12.38 -10.08 -8.26
CA VAL A 17 -13.55 -10.95 -8.03
C VAL A 17 -14.84 -10.17 -8.17
N ARG A 18 -14.90 -8.97 -7.59
CA ARG A 18 -16.08 -8.10 -7.66
C ARG A 18 -16.35 -7.55 -9.06
N GLN A 19 -15.31 -7.21 -9.81
CA GLN A 19 -15.48 -6.76 -11.21
C GLN A 19 -16.04 -7.88 -12.07
N VAL A 20 -15.52 -9.09 -11.91
CA VAL A 20 -16.01 -10.27 -12.65
C VAL A 20 -17.46 -10.58 -12.28
N ALA A 21 -17.79 -10.58 -10.97
CA ALA A 21 -19.17 -10.81 -10.52
C ALA A 21 -20.15 -9.73 -11.02
N ALA A 22 -19.71 -8.47 -11.09
CA ALA A 22 -20.52 -7.35 -11.58
C ALA A 22 -20.68 -7.35 -13.12
N ASP A 23 -19.60 -7.67 -13.85
CA ASP A 23 -19.60 -7.69 -15.31
C ASP A 23 -20.21 -8.96 -15.90
N PHE A 24 -20.14 -10.07 -15.16
CA PHE A 24 -20.58 -11.42 -15.54
C PHE A 24 -21.34 -12.07 -14.37
N PRO A 25 -22.64 -11.78 -14.17
CA PRO A 25 -23.39 -12.28 -13.03
C PRO A 25 -23.38 -13.82 -12.89
N ALA A 26 -23.33 -14.56 -14.00
CA ALA A 26 -23.23 -16.03 -13.99
C ALA A 26 -21.94 -16.56 -13.33
N SER A 27 -20.91 -15.73 -13.17
CA SER A 27 -19.69 -16.09 -12.45
C SER A 27 -19.87 -16.28 -10.95
N GLN A 28 -20.99 -15.81 -10.39
CA GLN A 28 -21.30 -15.90 -8.96
C GLN A 28 -21.32 -17.36 -8.47
N ASP A 29 -21.87 -18.26 -9.26
CA ASP A 29 -21.96 -19.68 -8.91
C ASP A 29 -20.57 -20.34 -8.89
N VAL A 30 -19.67 -19.92 -9.78
CA VAL A 30 -18.28 -20.37 -9.75
C VAL A 30 -17.59 -19.91 -8.47
N PHE A 31 -17.74 -18.66 -8.07
CA PHE A 31 -17.15 -18.16 -6.84
C PHE A 31 -17.73 -18.83 -5.59
N ARG A 32 -19.03 -19.19 -5.58
CA ARG A 32 -19.66 -19.95 -4.50
C ARG A 32 -19.05 -21.34 -4.35
N GLN A 33 -18.76 -22.04 -5.46
CA GLN A 33 -18.10 -23.36 -5.43
C GLN A 33 -16.75 -23.29 -4.72
N TYR A 34 -16.08 -22.15 -4.78
CA TYR A 34 -14.81 -21.88 -4.09
C TYR A 34 -14.99 -21.21 -2.71
N GLY A 35 -16.21 -21.24 -2.14
CA GLY A 35 -16.47 -20.76 -0.79
C GLY A 35 -16.75 -19.27 -0.65
N GLU A 36 -16.82 -18.51 -1.76
CA GLU A 36 -17.20 -17.09 -1.72
C GLU A 36 -18.71 -16.95 -1.95
N GLN A 37 -19.47 -16.84 -0.86
CA GLN A 37 -20.94 -16.87 -0.86
C GLN A 37 -21.57 -15.72 -1.65
N ASP A 38 -20.96 -14.51 -1.58
CA ASP A 38 -21.38 -13.33 -2.31
C ASP A 38 -20.16 -12.57 -2.85
N ALA A 39 -19.73 -12.94 -4.05
CA ALA A 39 -18.57 -12.33 -4.72
C ALA A 39 -18.80 -10.84 -5.03
N ALA A 40 -20.04 -10.40 -5.24
CA ALA A 40 -20.36 -9.00 -5.52
C ALA A 40 -20.29 -8.12 -4.25
N ALA A 41 -20.61 -8.69 -3.09
CA ALA A 41 -20.57 -8.00 -1.80
C ALA A 41 -19.27 -8.33 -1.02
N ALA A 42 -18.44 -9.26 -1.50
CA ALA A 42 -17.19 -9.64 -0.84
C ALA A 42 -16.35 -8.40 -0.52
N ARG A 43 -16.06 -8.17 0.77
CA ARG A 43 -15.32 -6.99 1.24
C ARG A 43 -13.94 -6.89 0.61
N PHE A 44 -13.31 -8.02 0.31
CA PHE A 44 -12.02 -8.11 -0.41
C PHE A 44 -12.16 -8.17 -1.92
N GLY A 45 -13.30 -8.63 -2.42
CA GLY A 45 -13.51 -8.87 -3.85
C GLY A 45 -13.27 -7.65 -4.75
N HIS A 46 -13.29 -6.44 -4.21
CA HIS A 46 -12.97 -5.23 -4.98
C HIS A 46 -11.47 -4.94 -5.12
N LEU A 47 -10.63 -5.61 -4.34
CA LEU A 47 -9.18 -5.48 -4.38
C LEU A 47 -8.49 -6.79 -4.77
N GLU A 48 -9.16 -7.93 -4.62
CA GLU A 48 -8.60 -9.24 -4.84
C GLU A 48 -8.70 -9.63 -6.32
N PRO A 49 -7.59 -9.65 -7.08
CA PRO A 49 -7.57 -10.13 -8.44
C PRO A 49 -7.86 -11.63 -8.51
N LEU A 50 -8.31 -12.12 -9.68
CA LEU A 50 -8.54 -13.55 -9.89
C LEU A 50 -7.27 -14.39 -9.63
N THR A 51 -6.10 -13.86 -9.94
CA THR A 51 -4.80 -14.50 -9.65
C THR A 51 -4.60 -14.76 -8.16
N HIS A 52 -4.94 -13.79 -7.30
CA HIS A 52 -4.86 -13.94 -5.84
C HIS A 52 -5.97 -14.81 -5.29
N PHE A 53 -7.18 -14.69 -5.83
CA PHE A 53 -8.31 -15.53 -5.46
C PHE A 53 -7.99 -17.02 -5.73
N ALA A 54 -7.51 -17.35 -6.93
CA ALA A 54 -7.12 -18.70 -7.31
C ALA A 54 -6.08 -19.26 -6.34
N ARG A 55 -5.04 -18.47 -6.04
CA ARG A 55 -3.98 -18.87 -5.09
C ARG A 55 -4.51 -19.07 -3.67
N ARG A 56 -5.36 -18.16 -3.17
CA ARG A 56 -5.97 -18.26 -1.84
C ARG A 56 -6.83 -19.52 -1.71
N GLN A 57 -7.51 -19.90 -2.79
CA GLN A 57 -8.34 -21.11 -2.82
C GLN A 57 -7.54 -22.38 -3.14
N GLY A 58 -6.24 -22.28 -3.42
CA GLY A 58 -5.40 -23.42 -3.78
C GLY A 58 -5.74 -24.03 -5.15
N VAL A 59 -6.35 -23.24 -6.04
CA VAL A 59 -6.80 -23.67 -7.37
C VAL A 59 -5.87 -23.10 -8.44
N PRO A 60 -5.48 -23.87 -9.46
CA PRO A 60 -4.77 -23.32 -10.61
C PRO A 60 -5.58 -22.17 -11.25
N LEU A 61 -4.91 -21.07 -11.59
CA LEU A 61 -5.57 -19.91 -12.20
C LEU A 61 -6.30 -20.30 -13.50
N GLU A 62 -5.66 -21.14 -14.30
CA GLU A 62 -6.22 -21.67 -15.55
C GLU A 62 -7.55 -22.39 -15.33
N GLN A 63 -7.63 -23.22 -14.30
CA GLN A 63 -8.88 -23.91 -13.93
C GLN A 63 -9.96 -22.91 -13.50
N LEU A 64 -9.62 -21.90 -12.72
CA LEU A 64 -10.57 -20.85 -12.35
C LEU A 64 -11.09 -20.11 -13.59
N LEU A 65 -10.18 -19.71 -14.50
CA LEU A 65 -10.53 -18.99 -15.73
C LEU A 65 -11.38 -19.87 -16.65
N ALA A 66 -11.07 -21.16 -16.80
CA ALA A 66 -11.87 -22.11 -17.56
C ALA A 66 -13.28 -22.25 -16.99
N ASN A 67 -13.43 -22.39 -15.66
CA ASN A 67 -14.73 -22.48 -15.01
C ASN A 67 -15.53 -21.17 -15.18
N LEU A 68 -14.88 -20.02 -15.09
CA LEU A 68 -15.51 -18.72 -15.34
C LEU A 68 -15.96 -18.59 -16.80
N THR A 69 -15.14 -19.01 -17.75
CA THR A 69 -15.49 -19.02 -19.19
C THR A 69 -16.68 -19.93 -19.46
N ALA A 70 -16.66 -21.14 -18.91
CA ALA A 70 -17.76 -22.10 -19.05
C ALA A 70 -19.08 -21.56 -18.49
N ALA A 71 -19.04 -20.87 -17.33
CA ALA A 71 -20.23 -20.31 -16.71
C ALA A 71 -20.75 -19.05 -17.39
N THR A 72 -19.87 -18.22 -17.96
CA THR A 72 -20.23 -16.88 -18.47
C THR A 72 -20.30 -16.83 -19.99
N GLY A 73 -19.72 -17.77 -20.71
CA GLY A 73 -19.53 -17.71 -22.17
C GLY A 73 -18.57 -16.60 -22.63
N ALA A 74 -17.89 -15.93 -21.71
CA ALA A 74 -17.00 -14.83 -22.02
C ALA A 74 -15.59 -15.35 -22.35
N PRO A 75 -14.93 -14.83 -23.40
CA PRO A 75 -13.55 -15.22 -23.71
C PRO A 75 -12.60 -14.71 -22.61
N VAL A 76 -11.50 -15.44 -22.43
CA VAL A 76 -10.40 -15.01 -21.56
C VAL A 76 -9.42 -14.18 -22.39
N ASP A 77 -9.14 -12.97 -21.93
CA ASP A 77 -8.07 -12.13 -22.50
C ASP A 77 -6.84 -12.23 -21.57
N LEU A 78 -5.87 -13.02 -22.01
CA LEU A 78 -4.59 -13.16 -21.32
C LEU A 78 -3.61 -12.02 -21.64
N HIS A 79 -3.96 -11.13 -22.60
CA HIS A 79 -3.18 -9.94 -22.87
C HIS A 79 -3.39 -8.93 -21.75
N SER A 80 -2.72 -9.17 -20.65
CA SER A 80 -2.68 -8.22 -19.54
C SER A 80 -2.11 -6.89 -20.08
N ARG A 81 -2.98 -5.91 -20.27
CA ARG A 81 -2.53 -4.53 -20.12
C ARG A 81 -2.15 -4.47 -18.64
N ILE A 82 -0.85 -4.58 -18.36
CA ILE A 82 -0.32 -4.31 -17.02
C ILE A 82 -0.83 -2.92 -16.72
N ALA A 83 -1.89 -2.84 -15.92
CA ALA A 83 -2.42 -1.56 -15.52
C ALA A 83 -1.23 -0.83 -14.91
N GLU A 84 -0.93 0.31 -15.48
CA GLU A 84 0.26 1.10 -15.22
C GLU A 84 0.61 1.04 -13.73
N ARG A 85 1.82 0.63 -13.42
CA ARG A 85 2.34 0.47 -12.06
C ARG A 85 2.55 1.82 -11.40
N VAL A 86 1.48 2.63 -11.40
CA VAL A 86 1.49 4.02 -10.91
C VAL A 86 2.02 4.10 -9.49
N HIS A 87 1.65 3.14 -8.64
CA HIS A 87 2.05 3.11 -7.24
C HIS A 87 3.56 2.88 -7.04
N HIS A 88 4.28 2.28 -8.02
CA HIS A 88 5.72 2.02 -7.89
C HIS A 88 6.51 3.31 -7.66
N GLY A 89 6.30 4.34 -8.49
CA GLY A 89 7.01 5.60 -8.36
C GLY A 89 6.80 6.26 -6.99
N PHE A 90 5.54 6.26 -6.50
CA PHE A 90 5.21 6.84 -5.20
C PHE A 90 5.84 6.07 -4.04
N ILE A 91 5.71 4.74 -4.03
CA ILE A 91 6.22 3.90 -2.94
C ILE A 91 7.75 3.89 -2.95
N LEU A 92 8.41 3.75 -4.10
CA LEU A 92 9.87 3.80 -4.18
C LEU A 92 10.42 5.15 -3.72
N SER A 93 9.79 6.26 -4.13
CA SER A 93 10.18 7.59 -3.66
C SER A 93 9.99 7.73 -2.15
N ALA A 94 8.88 7.21 -1.61
CA ALA A 94 8.63 7.20 -0.17
C ALA A 94 9.70 6.42 0.59
N LEU A 95 10.11 5.25 0.09
CA LEU A 95 11.17 4.44 0.67
C LEU A 95 12.53 5.12 0.63
N VAL A 96 12.88 5.75 -0.50
CA VAL A 96 14.14 6.50 -0.61
C VAL A 96 14.17 7.68 0.36
N ILE A 97 13.11 8.48 0.41
CA ILE A 97 13.05 9.65 1.29
C ILE A 97 13.09 9.23 2.76
N THR A 98 12.36 8.18 3.16
CA THR A 98 12.39 7.74 4.56
C THR A 98 13.73 7.18 4.97
N LEU A 99 14.43 6.45 4.10
CA LEU A 99 15.76 5.91 4.40
C LEU A 99 16.86 6.98 4.46
N THR A 100 16.67 8.10 3.79
CA THR A 100 17.64 9.21 3.72
C THR A 100 17.24 10.37 4.64
N ALA A 101 16.48 11.35 4.13
CA ALA A 101 16.07 12.57 4.81
C ALA A 101 15.06 12.31 5.96
N GLY A 102 14.36 11.18 5.94
CA GLY A 102 13.49 10.74 7.01
C GLY A 102 14.26 10.04 8.14
N ALA A 103 14.06 8.73 8.30
CA ALA A 103 14.63 7.95 9.40
C ALA A 103 16.18 7.98 9.45
N GLY A 104 16.85 8.02 8.28
CA GLY A 104 18.31 8.15 8.24
C GLY A 104 18.80 9.45 8.90
N TRP A 105 18.17 10.54 8.56
CA TRP A 105 18.49 11.84 9.21
C TRP A 105 18.05 11.87 10.68
N GLY A 106 16.90 11.27 11.00
CA GLY A 106 16.46 11.09 12.37
C GLY A 106 17.47 10.32 13.23
N ALA A 107 18.06 9.25 12.69
CA ALA A 107 19.09 8.48 13.38
C ALA A 107 20.34 9.32 13.68
N TRP A 108 20.78 10.14 12.72
CA TRP A 108 21.88 11.10 12.96
C TRP A 108 21.53 12.12 14.04
N GLN A 109 20.31 12.66 14.06
CA GLN A 109 19.87 13.58 15.10
C GLN A 109 19.90 12.93 16.49
N LEU A 110 19.42 11.70 16.61
CA LEU A 110 19.43 10.96 17.86
C LEU A 110 20.84 10.66 18.36
N TRP A 111 21.75 10.38 17.43
CA TRP A 111 23.17 10.24 17.77
C TRP A 111 23.72 11.54 18.40
N ARG A 112 23.44 12.69 17.79
CA ARG A 112 23.87 14.00 18.33
C ARG A 112 23.26 14.29 19.70
N ILE A 113 21.95 14.04 19.86
CA ILE A 113 21.23 14.22 21.12
C ILE A 113 21.86 13.36 22.21
N ALA A 114 22.16 12.10 21.91
CA ALA A 114 22.78 11.18 22.87
C ALA A 114 24.18 11.60 23.30
N MET A 115 25.01 12.04 22.35
CA MET A 115 26.37 12.52 22.62
C MET A 115 26.38 13.75 23.52
N GLN A 116 25.45 14.67 23.35
CA GLN A 116 25.35 15.90 24.13
C GLN A 116 24.37 15.79 25.30
N ARG A 117 23.61 14.70 25.40
CA ARG A 117 22.58 14.43 26.44
C ARG A 117 21.56 15.57 26.57
N GLN A 118 21.22 16.20 25.45
CA GLN A 118 20.22 17.31 25.40
C GLN A 118 19.54 17.38 24.04
N PHE A 119 18.24 17.68 24.02
CA PHE A 119 17.47 17.83 22.79
C PHE A 119 17.85 19.06 21.96
N SER A 120 18.33 20.12 22.62
CA SER A 120 18.82 21.34 21.98
C SER A 120 20.11 21.15 21.16
N ALA A 121 20.74 19.97 21.23
CA ALA A 121 21.88 19.60 20.38
C ALA A 121 21.58 19.65 18.88
N VAL A 122 20.30 19.53 18.51
CA VAL A 122 19.83 19.59 17.14
C VAL A 122 19.00 20.86 16.91
N PRO A 123 19.38 21.72 15.95
CA PRO A 123 18.59 22.90 15.62
C PRO A 123 17.17 22.54 15.18
N ALA A 124 16.18 23.37 15.53
CA ALA A 124 14.77 23.13 15.21
C ALA A 124 14.52 22.95 13.70
N ALA A 125 15.26 23.66 12.85
CA ALA A 125 15.18 23.53 11.40
C ALA A 125 15.42 22.08 10.91
N TYR A 126 16.37 21.36 11.50
CA TYR A 126 16.68 19.98 11.15
C TYR A 126 15.58 19.02 11.62
N VAL A 127 15.00 19.29 12.81
CA VAL A 127 13.88 18.51 13.33
C VAL A 127 12.65 18.66 12.44
N ILE A 128 12.37 19.90 11.99
CA ILE A 128 11.24 20.18 11.10
C ILE A 128 11.44 19.57 9.73
N ALA A 129 12.63 19.70 9.13
CA ALA A 129 12.96 19.08 7.85
C ALA A 129 12.83 17.56 7.89
N HIS A 130 13.29 16.91 8.97
CA HIS A 130 13.09 15.49 9.22
C HIS A 130 11.59 15.14 9.31
N GLY A 131 10.81 15.91 10.07
CA GLY A 131 9.36 15.71 10.21
C GLY A 131 8.63 15.83 8.86
N GLU A 132 8.96 16.82 8.05
CA GLU A 132 8.41 17.01 6.70
C GLU A 132 8.77 15.83 5.78
N ALA A 133 10.02 15.36 5.81
CA ALA A 133 10.46 14.20 5.04
C ALA A 133 9.68 12.91 5.45
N GLN A 134 9.40 12.72 6.74
CA GLN A 134 8.62 11.58 7.20
C GLN A 134 7.13 11.71 6.89
N LEU A 135 6.53 12.86 7.10
CA LEU A 135 5.09 13.04 6.89
C LEU A 135 4.76 13.15 5.39
N TRP A 136 5.35 14.08 4.66
CA TRP A 136 5.12 14.26 3.23
C TRP A 136 5.82 13.20 2.39
N GLY A 137 7.11 12.95 2.69
CA GLY A 137 7.95 12.08 1.89
C GLY A 137 7.67 10.60 2.08
N PHE A 138 7.27 10.15 3.28
CA PHE A 138 6.98 8.75 3.53
C PHE A 138 5.46 8.49 3.60
N ILE A 139 4.77 9.06 4.59
CA ILE A 139 3.38 8.69 4.85
C ILE A 139 2.47 9.14 3.69
N VAL A 140 2.55 10.43 3.26
CA VAL A 140 1.67 10.94 2.20
C VAL A 140 1.94 10.25 0.88
N LEU A 141 3.21 10.14 0.45
CA LEU A 141 3.52 9.48 -0.84
C LEU A 141 3.11 8.01 -0.84
N PHE A 142 3.36 7.28 0.25
CA PHE A 142 2.96 5.87 0.33
C PHE A 142 1.43 5.72 0.24
N VAL A 143 0.69 6.52 1.01
CA VAL A 143 -0.78 6.52 0.99
C VAL A 143 -1.31 6.95 -0.38
N MET A 144 -0.72 7.97 -1.01
CA MET A 144 -1.10 8.40 -2.36
C MET A 144 -0.90 7.29 -3.38
N GLY A 145 0.25 6.61 -3.37
CA GLY A 145 0.54 5.51 -4.28
C GLY A 145 -0.48 4.38 -4.17
N VAL A 146 -0.74 3.91 -2.95
CA VAL A 146 -1.76 2.87 -2.70
C VAL A 146 -3.15 3.36 -3.05
N SER A 147 -3.53 4.59 -2.67
CA SER A 147 -4.84 5.17 -2.91
C SER A 147 -5.13 5.33 -4.40
N LEU A 148 -4.22 5.94 -5.15
CA LEU A 148 -4.38 6.11 -6.60
C LEU A 148 -4.58 4.77 -7.31
N ARG A 149 -3.84 3.75 -6.89
CA ARG A 149 -3.99 2.40 -7.46
C ARG A 149 -5.33 1.77 -7.09
N THR A 150 -5.72 1.79 -5.81
CA THR A 150 -6.94 1.13 -5.32
C THR A 150 -8.22 1.88 -5.71
N VAL A 151 -8.21 3.20 -5.64
CA VAL A 151 -9.35 4.05 -5.99
C VAL A 151 -9.60 4.04 -7.50
N LEU A 152 -8.54 4.07 -8.32
CA LEU A 152 -8.65 4.03 -9.78
C LEU A 152 -9.17 2.70 -10.29
N GLN A 153 -8.83 1.58 -9.66
CA GLN A 153 -9.39 0.27 -10.01
C GLN A 153 -10.89 0.17 -9.74
N GLY A 154 -11.39 0.87 -8.73
CA GLY A 154 -12.80 0.86 -8.34
C GLY A 154 -13.71 1.71 -9.23
N GLY A 155 -13.17 2.52 -10.14
CA GLY A 155 -13.91 3.46 -10.98
C GLY A 155 -13.54 3.35 -12.45
N ALA A 156 -14.18 2.45 -13.19
CA ALA A 156 -13.95 2.18 -14.62
C ALA A 156 -14.09 3.40 -15.56
N ARG A 157 -14.38 4.60 -15.08
CA ARG A 157 -14.71 5.77 -15.93
C ARG A 157 -13.67 6.90 -15.97
N TYR A 158 -12.67 6.89 -15.07
CA TYR A 158 -11.65 7.94 -15.06
C TYR A 158 -10.25 7.33 -14.89
N PRO A 159 -9.63 6.83 -15.97
CA PRO A 159 -8.21 6.57 -15.91
C PRO A 159 -7.54 7.94 -15.82
N LEU A 160 -7.00 8.28 -14.65
CA LEU A 160 -5.91 9.24 -14.61
C LEU A 160 -4.82 8.66 -15.50
N GLY A 161 -4.53 9.30 -16.63
CA GLY A 161 -3.46 8.85 -17.50
C GLY A 161 -2.14 8.80 -16.72
N THR A 162 -1.22 7.93 -17.11
CA THR A 162 0.14 7.81 -16.55
C THR A 162 0.79 9.18 -16.41
N TRP A 163 0.54 10.05 -17.35
CA TRP A 163 0.98 11.43 -17.40
C TRP A 163 0.61 12.23 -16.15
N MET A 164 -0.68 12.19 -15.77
CA MET A 164 -1.16 12.91 -14.58
C MET A 164 -0.54 12.34 -13.31
N CYS A 165 -0.44 11.02 -13.19
CA CYS A 165 0.18 10.39 -12.03
C CYS A 165 1.67 10.70 -11.91
N ARG A 166 2.39 10.72 -13.04
CA ARG A 166 3.80 11.16 -13.07
C ARG A 166 3.90 12.65 -12.72
N GLY A 167 3.01 13.49 -13.23
CA GLY A 167 2.92 14.91 -12.88
C GLY A 167 2.69 15.13 -11.38
N PHE A 168 1.76 14.38 -10.78
CA PHE A 168 1.56 14.40 -9.32
C PHE A 168 2.81 14.03 -8.54
N LEU A 169 3.47 12.94 -8.92
CA LEU A 169 4.69 12.50 -8.25
C LEU A 169 5.80 13.54 -8.38
N THR A 170 6.05 14.04 -9.60
CA THR A 170 7.10 15.04 -9.84
C THR A 170 6.83 16.31 -9.02
N LEU A 171 5.59 16.81 -9.04
CA LEU A 171 5.22 18.02 -8.29
C LEU A 171 5.35 17.79 -6.78
N ALA A 172 4.95 16.62 -6.28
CA ALA A 172 5.14 16.27 -4.87
C ALA A 172 6.61 16.22 -4.48
N LEU A 173 7.47 15.58 -5.29
CA LEU A 173 8.91 15.49 -5.04
C LEU A 173 9.60 16.85 -5.08
N CYS A 174 9.25 17.71 -6.03
CA CYS A 174 9.72 19.10 -6.07
C CYS A 174 9.27 19.87 -4.82
N GLY A 175 8.02 19.71 -4.41
CA GLY A 175 7.48 20.32 -3.20
C GLY A 175 8.21 19.86 -1.94
N ILE A 176 8.43 18.55 -1.78
CA ILE A 176 9.14 17.97 -0.62
C ILE A 176 10.60 18.41 -0.61
N GLY A 177 11.32 18.30 -1.73
CA GLY A 177 12.72 18.70 -1.83
C GLY A 177 12.92 20.20 -1.56
N GLY A 178 12.10 21.04 -2.17
CA GLY A 178 12.12 22.49 -1.93
C GLY A 178 11.79 22.87 -0.48
N SER A 179 10.87 22.12 0.14
CA SER A 179 10.50 22.26 1.55
C SER A 179 11.68 21.99 2.48
N ILE A 180 12.40 20.89 2.25
CA ILE A 180 13.58 20.53 3.03
C ILE A 180 14.69 21.57 2.84
N LEU A 181 14.96 22.01 1.61
CA LEU A 181 15.98 23.01 1.33
C LEU A 181 15.66 24.35 1.99
N TRP A 182 14.41 24.81 1.95
CA TRP A 182 13.99 26.00 2.65
C TRP A 182 14.12 25.87 4.17
N SER A 183 13.75 24.71 4.71
CA SER A 183 13.85 24.49 6.17
C SER A 183 15.30 24.58 6.66
N LEU A 184 16.26 24.14 5.85
CA LEU A 184 17.69 24.14 6.21
C LEU A 184 18.38 25.47 5.93
N PHE A 185 17.98 26.18 4.87
CA PHE A 185 18.64 27.39 4.37
C PHE A 185 17.58 28.43 3.99
N PRO A 186 16.79 28.91 4.96
CA PRO A 186 15.62 29.78 4.68
C PRO A 186 15.99 31.09 4.01
N GLU A 187 17.07 31.73 4.43
CA GLU A 187 17.54 33.00 3.86
C GLU A 187 17.87 32.89 2.36
N ARG A 188 18.44 31.76 1.97
CA ARG A 188 18.84 31.50 0.57
C ARG A 188 17.68 31.04 -0.30
N PHE A 189 16.69 30.34 0.27
CA PHE A 189 15.63 29.64 -0.45
C PHE A 189 14.21 30.07 -0.06
N ALA A 190 14.02 31.32 0.39
CA ALA A 190 12.69 31.83 0.81
C ALA A 190 11.63 31.67 -0.27
N THR A 191 11.91 32.09 -1.49
CA THR A 191 11.00 31.92 -2.64
C THR A 191 10.73 30.45 -2.93
N LEU A 192 11.75 29.58 -2.84
CA LEU A 192 11.58 28.15 -3.02
C LEU A 192 10.68 27.55 -1.93
N GLY A 193 10.75 28.03 -0.70
CA GLY A 193 9.86 27.65 0.39
C GLY A 193 8.39 27.91 0.07
N LEU A 194 8.08 29.05 -0.52
CA LEU A 194 6.73 29.39 -0.95
C LEU A 194 6.29 28.55 -2.15
N LEU A 195 7.13 28.43 -3.18
CA LEU A 195 6.84 27.63 -4.37
C LEU A 195 6.64 26.15 -4.01
N SER A 196 7.47 25.62 -3.11
CA SER A 196 7.34 24.22 -2.65
C SER A 196 6.02 23.98 -1.90
N SER A 197 5.59 24.91 -1.04
CA SER A 197 4.31 24.79 -0.35
C SER A 197 3.12 24.94 -1.30
N ALA A 198 3.22 25.81 -2.31
CA ALA A 198 2.20 25.92 -3.36
C ALA A 198 2.11 24.61 -4.18
N ALA A 199 3.25 23.97 -4.49
CA ALA A 199 3.28 22.67 -5.15
C ALA A 199 2.61 21.57 -4.30
N LEU A 200 2.91 21.50 -3.00
CA LEU A 200 2.29 20.55 -2.08
C LEU A 200 0.78 20.79 -1.93
N LEU A 201 0.35 22.05 -1.88
CA LEU A 201 -1.07 22.41 -1.86
C LEU A 201 -1.76 21.99 -3.16
N ALA A 202 -1.14 22.26 -4.32
CA ALA A 202 -1.69 21.88 -5.62
C ALA A 202 -1.85 20.34 -5.73
N VAL A 203 -0.85 19.58 -5.27
CA VAL A 203 -0.94 18.10 -5.19
C VAL A 203 -2.07 17.65 -4.26
N SER A 204 -2.23 18.29 -3.11
CA SER A 204 -3.29 17.98 -2.14
C SER A 204 -4.68 18.23 -2.72
N LEU A 205 -4.89 19.38 -3.34
CA LEU A 205 -6.15 19.75 -4.01
C LEU A 205 -6.49 18.77 -5.14
N ALA A 206 -5.49 18.45 -5.97
CA ALA A 206 -5.68 17.55 -7.08
C ALA A 206 -5.97 16.11 -6.60
N PHE A 207 -5.26 15.62 -5.58
CA PHE A 207 -5.53 14.33 -4.96
C PHE A 207 -6.93 14.25 -4.35
N TRP A 208 -7.34 15.26 -3.60
CA TRP A 208 -8.69 15.35 -3.07
C TRP A 208 -9.75 15.43 -4.18
N GLY A 209 -9.50 16.19 -5.25
CA GLY A 209 -10.36 16.27 -6.43
C GLY A 209 -10.59 14.90 -7.08
N VAL A 210 -9.53 14.09 -7.20
CA VAL A 210 -9.63 12.70 -7.70
C VAL A 210 -10.47 11.83 -6.77
N GLN A 211 -10.24 11.91 -5.46
CA GLN A 211 -11.04 11.18 -4.47
C GLN A 211 -12.53 11.57 -4.57
N LEU A 212 -12.84 12.88 -4.67
CA LEU A 212 -14.20 13.38 -4.83
C LEU A 212 -14.84 12.85 -6.13
N ALA A 213 -14.13 12.90 -7.25
CA ALA A 213 -14.65 12.44 -8.54
C ALA A 213 -15.02 10.96 -8.52
N VAL A 214 -14.21 10.12 -7.85
CA VAL A 214 -14.39 8.66 -7.83
C VAL A 214 -15.34 8.21 -6.72
N LEU A 215 -15.27 8.82 -5.53
CA LEU A 215 -15.95 8.33 -4.33
C LEU A 215 -17.28 9.02 -4.02
N ARG A 216 -17.61 10.13 -4.71
CA ARG A 216 -18.88 10.86 -4.43
C ARG A 216 -20.13 9.97 -4.50
N ALA A 217 -20.14 9.00 -5.41
CA ALA A 217 -21.26 8.05 -5.53
C ALA A 217 -21.28 7.01 -4.39
N LYS A 218 -20.16 6.81 -3.70
CA LYS A 218 -19.97 5.86 -2.60
C LYS A 218 -19.94 6.54 -1.22
N ARG A 219 -20.21 7.85 -1.14
CA ARG A 219 -20.13 8.67 0.08
C ARG A 219 -21.01 8.20 1.24
N ALA A 220 -21.99 7.36 0.99
CA ALA A 220 -22.80 6.74 2.04
C ALA A 220 -22.00 5.73 2.87
N ALA A 221 -20.96 5.13 2.31
CA ALA A 221 -20.10 4.18 3.01
C ALA A 221 -19.10 4.93 3.91
N THR A 222 -18.95 4.49 5.16
CA THR A 222 -18.07 5.13 6.17
C THR A 222 -16.62 5.19 5.70
N TRP A 223 -16.11 4.12 5.07
CA TRP A 223 -14.74 4.10 4.54
C TRP A 223 -14.50 5.19 3.48
N ALA A 224 -15.49 5.43 2.60
CA ALA A 224 -15.35 6.45 1.56
C ALA A 224 -15.38 7.87 2.16
N ARG A 225 -16.21 8.09 3.19
CA ARG A 225 -16.22 9.37 3.94
C ARG A 225 -14.86 9.62 4.61
N ALA A 226 -14.27 8.60 5.23
CA ALA A 226 -12.97 8.73 5.87
C ALA A 226 -11.84 9.05 4.85
N VAL A 227 -11.84 8.40 3.68
CA VAL A 227 -10.90 8.72 2.59
C VAL A 227 -11.12 10.15 2.09
N LEU A 228 -12.37 10.60 1.92
CA LEU A 228 -12.67 11.99 1.52
C LEU A 228 -12.24 12.99 2.58
N ALA A 229 -12.46 12.69 3.86
CA ALA A 229 -12.00 13.51 4.97
C ALA A 229 -10.47 13.61 5.00
N SER A 230 -9.74 12.52 4.72
CA SER A 230 -8.27 12.56 4.66
C SER A 230 -7.76 13.54 3.60
N GLY A 231 -8.36 13.55 2.40
CA GLY A 231 -8.00 14.50 1.34
C GLY A 231 -8.31 15.96 1.70
N LEU A 232 -9.44 16.20 2.38
CA LEU A 232 -9.80 17.53 2.90
C LEU A 232 -8.76 18.02 3.92
N TRP A 233 -8.39 17.18 4.90
CA TRP A 233 -7.41 17.53 5.91
C TRP A 233 -6.00 17.71 5.32
N LEU A 234 -5.62 16.91 4.33
CA LEU A 234 -4.37 17.10 3.59
C LEU A 234 -4.33 18.48 2.91
N THR A 235 -5.46 18.88 2.31
CA THR A 235 -5.60 20.19 1.67
C THR A 235 -5.52 21.33 2.70
N ALA A 236 -6.19 21.19 3.85
CA ALA A 236 -6.10 22.15 4.94
C ALA A 236 -4.67 22.30 5.48
N TRP A 237 -3.97 21.17 5.65
CA TRP A 237 -2.56 21.16 6.03
C TRP A 237 -1.68 21.86 5.00
N GLY A 238 -1.84 21.57 3.70
CA GLY A 238 -1.10 22.26 2.63
C GLY A 238 -1.35 23.76 2.61
N LEU A 239 -2.62 24.19 2.81
CA LEU A 239 -3.00 25.61 2.85
C LEU A 239 -2.34 26.35 4.02
N LEU A 240 -2.41 25.78 5.23
CA LEU A 240 -1.79 26.40 6.42
C LEU A 240 -0.26 26.36 6.33
N THR A 241 0.33 25.31 5.78
CA THR A 241 1.76 25.27 5.51
C THR A 241 2.19 26.41 4.59
N MET A 242 1.45 26.64 3.49
CA MET A 242 1.73 27.75 2.57
C MET A 242 1.57 29.10 3.26
N TRP A 243 0.52 29.28 4.05
CA TRP A 243 0.27 30.53 4.81
C TRP A 243 1.38 30.81 5.82
N PHE A 244 1.81 29.81 6.60
CA PHE A 244 2.85 30.01 7.61
C PHE A 244 4.22 30.26 6.98
N ARG A 245 4.53 29.62 5.83
CA ARG A 245 5.76 29.88 5.09
C ARG A 245 5.79 31.27 4.49
N TRP A 246 4.67 31.74 3.96
CA TRP A 246 4.55 33.11 3.49
C TRP A 246 4.80 34.12 4.63
N LYS A 247 4.28 33.86 5.82
CA LYS A 247 4.51 34.69 7.00
C LYS A 247 5.94 34.63 7.52
N ALA A 248 6.57 33.47 7.50
CA ALA A 248 7.93 33.26 8.01
C ALA A 248 9.01 33.84 7.08
N GLY A 249 8.79 33.78 5.76
CA GLY A 249 9.73 34.30 4.77
C GLY A 249 11.16 33.80 4.98
N ASP A 250 12.10 34.70 5.09
CA ASP A 250 13.53 34.40 5.26
C ASP A 250 13.89 33.87 6.66
N ALA A 251 13.04 34.12 7.66
CA ALA A 251 13.27 33.63 9.02
C ALA A 251 13.10 32.10 9.14
N GLY A 252 12.51 31.50 8.13
CA GLY A 252 12.36 30.06 8.05
C GLY A 252 11.41 29.45 9.11
N PRO A 253 11.41 28.10 9.26
CA PRO A 253 10.50 27.41 10.18
C PRO A 253 10.84 27.66 11.66
N GLY A 254 12.00 28.27 11.95
CA GLY A 254 12.35 28.76 13.28
C GLY A 254 11.40 29.84 13.81
N ALA A 255 10.78 30.63 12.91
CA ALA A 255 9.81 31.67 13.25
C ALA A 255 8.41 31.13 13.64
N TYR A 256 8.14 29.82 13.43
CA TYR A 256 6.86 29.25 13.81
C TYR A 256 6.69 29.24 15.33
N SER A 257 5.54 29.72 15.80
CA SER A 257 5.16 29.54 17.20
C SER A 257 4.91 28.05 17.50
N ASP A 258 4.95 27.67 18.76
CA ASP A 258 4.67 26.27 19.15
C ASP A 258 3.24 25.87 18.78
N ALA A 259 2.27 26.79 18.87
CA ALA A 259 0.91 26.57 18.41
C ALA A 259 0.83 26.27 16.89
N GLN A 260 1.59 27.02 16.08
CA GLN A 260 1.64 26.76 14.62
C GLN A 260 2.26 25.39 14.31
N ARG A 261 3.32 25.00 15.00
CA ARG A 261 3.96 23.68 14.85
C ARG A 261 3.00 22.58 15.26
N LEU A 262 2.31 22.74 16.40
CA LEU A 262 1.34 21.79 16.90
C LEU A 262 0.19 21.62 15.92
N LEU A 263 -0.39 22.71 15.42
CA LEU A 263 -1.49 22.70 14.45
C LEU A 263 -1.12 21.95 13.16
N LEU A 264 0.09 22.16 12.62
CA LEU A 264 0.54 21.42 11.44
C LEU A 264 0.68 19.91 11.70
N ILE A 265 1.14 19.53 12.90
CA ILE A 265 1.22 18.12 13.31
C ILE A 265 -0.18 17.52 13.49
N GLU A 266 -1.09 18.23 14.13
CA GLU A 266 -2.49 17.78 14.32
C GLU A 266 -3.18 17.50 13.00
N LEU A 267 -3.04 18.40 12.02
CA LEU A 267 -3.60 18.23 10.69
C LEU A 267 -2.97 17.06 9.92
N ALA A 268 -1.64 16.94 9.99
CA ALA A 268 -0.93 15.86 9.30
C ALA A 268 -1.26 14.47 9.88
N VAL A 269 -1.19 14.36 11.20
CA VAL A 269 -1.29 13.07 11.91
C VAL A 269 -2.76 12.69 12.12
N PHE A 270 -3.53 13.54 12.80
CA PHE A 270 -4.92 13.22 13.13
C PHE A 270 -5.86 13.53 11.97
N GLY A 271 -5.64 14.63 11.25
CA GLY A 271 -6.46 14.99 10.10
C GLY A 271 -6.26 14.03 8.93
N PHE A 272 -5.05 13.98 8.35
CA PHE A 272 -4.78 13.20 7.15
C PHE A 272 -4.51 11.72 7.43
N ALA A 273 -3.47 11.41 8.21
CA ALA A 273 -2.98 10.03 8.31
C ALA A 273 -4.00 9.11 9.01
N MET A 274 -4.58 9.52 10.13
CA MET A 274 -5.60 8.73 10.83
C MET A 274 -6.86 8.53 10.00
N ASN A 275 -7.36 9.55 9.29
CA ASN A 275 -8.52 9.39 8.40
C ASN A 275 -8.20 8.45 7.23
N SER A 276 -6.98 8.49 6.69
CA SER A 276 -6.53 7.51 5.68
C SER A 276 -6.55 6.09 6.24
N ILE A 277 -6.04 5.90 7.46
CA ILE A 277 -6.07 4.59 8.14
C ILE A 277 -7.52 4.15 8.40
N TYR A 278 -8.41 5.04 8.81
CA TYR A 278 -9.82 4.73 9.02
C TYR A 278 -10.50 4.32 7.71
N GLY A 279 -10.24 5.01 6.61
CA GLY A 279 -10.80 4.69 5.31
C GLY A 279 -10.27 3.38 4.74
N PHE A 280 -8.97 3.29 4.54
CA PHE A 280 -8.33 2.08 3.98
C PHE A 280 -8.37 0.91 4.96
N GLY A 281 -8.28 1.17 6.26
CA GLY A 281 -8.37 0.14 7.29
C GLY A 281 -9.70 -0.61 7.25
N GLN A 282 -10.84 0.08 7.04
CA GLN A 282 -12.13 -0.60 6.89
C GLN A 282 -12.17 -1.54 5.68
N MET A 283 -11.41 -1.23 4.63
CA MET A 283 -11.31 -2.07 3.44
C MET A 283 -10.35 -3.24 3.63
N LEU A 284 -9.24 -3.03 4.34
CA LEU A 284 -8.10 -3.94 4.38
C LEU A 284 -8.02 -4.77 5.67
N LEU A 285 -8.26 -4.16 6.84
CA LEU A 285 -8.08 -4.82 8.14
C LEU A 285 -8.96 -6.06 8.34
N PRO A 286 -10.23 -6.11 7.90
CA PRO A 286 -11.03 -7.32 8.06
C PRO A 286 -10.40 -8.55 7.45
N GLY A 287 -9.77 -8.42 6.29
CA GLY A 287 -9.06 -9.53 5.68
C GLY A 287 -7.67 -9.76 6.26
N LEU A 288 -6.93 -8.70 6.61
CA LEU A 288 -5.65 -8.84 7.28
C LEU A 288 -5.78 -9.54 8.63
N LEU A 289 -6.82 -9.20 9.39
CA LEU A 289 -7.12 -9.77 10.70
C LEU A 289 -7.94 -11.08 10.60
N ARG A 290 -8.38 -11.47 9.38
CA ARG A 290 -9.27 -12.61 9.13
C ARG A 290 -10.55 -12.58 9.97
N ILE A 291 -11.12 -11.39 10.12
CA ILE A 291 -12.32 -11.17 10.92
C ILE A 291 -13.55 -11.40 10.04
N GLY A 292 -14.49 -12.23 10.48
CA GLY A 292 -15.72 -12.52 9.75
C GLY A 292 -16.70 -11.35 9.70
N SER A 293 -16.69 -10.44 10.68
CA SER A 293 -17.58 -9.27 10.76
C SER A 293 -16.96 -8.14 11.56
N THR A 294 -17.25 -6.90 11.15
CA THR A 294 -16.92 -5.67 11.87
C THR A 294 -18.15 -5.16 12.63
N ARG A 295 -17.92 -4.30 13.62
CA ARG A 295 -18.99 -3.55 14.30
C ARG A 295 -19.12 -2.18 13.62
N ASP A 296 -19.89 -2.12 12.54
CA ASP A 296 -19.96 -0.95 11.66
C ASP A 296 -20.41 0.32 12.39
N TRP A 297 -21.33 0.21 13.38
CA TRP A 297 -21.77 1.34 14.19
C TRP A 297 -20.61 1.96 15.00
N ALA A 298 -19.71 1.12 15.53
CA ALA A 298 -18.58 1.62 16.32
C ALA A 298 -17.56 2.32 15.41
N ILE A 299 -17.34 1.78 14.21
CA ILE A 299 -16.45 2.40 13.21
C ILE A 299 -17.03 3.74 12.76
N GLU A 300 -18.34 3.81 12.51
CA GLU A 300 -19.00 5.04 12.07
C GLU A 300 -18.98 6.12 13.15
N LEU A 301 -19.39 5.79 14.37
CA LEU A 301 -19.34 6.71 15.50
C LEU A 301 -17.89 7.14 15.78
N GLY A 302 -16.95 6.18 15.72
CA GLY A 302 -15.51 6.46 15.87
C GLY A 302 -15.01 7.48 14.86
N HIS A 303 -15.42 7.37 13.60
CA HIS A 303 -15.07 8.32 12.55
C HIS A 303 -15.59 9.74 12.85
N TRP A 304 -16.84 9.88 13.28
CA TRP A 304 -17.42 11.18 13.61
C TRP A 304 -16.77 11.81 14.84
N LEU A 305 -16.57 11.04 15.92
CA LEU A 305 -15.90 11.53 17.13
C LEU A 305 -14.46 11.95 16.83
N HIS A 306 -13.74 11.16 16.00
CA HIS A 306 -12.39 11.49 15.61
C HIS A 306 -12.31 12.84 14.88
N ASN A 307 -13.14 13.04 13.86
CA ASN A 307 -13.11 14.31 13.11
C ASN A 307 -13.59 15.50 13.95
N ALA A 308 -14.57 15.30 14.83
CA ALA A 308 -14.96 16.32 15.81
C ALA A 308 -13.80 16.66 16.75
N GLY A 309 -13.03 15.64 17.18
CA GLY A 309 -11.82 15.83 17.98
C GLY A 309 -10.73 16.61 17.27
N VAL A 310 -10.47 16.32 15.98
CA VAL A 310 -9.52 17.09 15.16
C VAL A 310 -9.94 18.55 15.07
N ILE A 311 -11.21 18.83 14.78
CA ILE A 311 -11.74 20.19 14.73
C ILE A 311 -11.56 20.89 16.09
N ALA A 312 -11.94 20.21 17.18
CA ALA A 312 -11.83 20.78 18.52
C ALA A 312 -10.40 21.11 18.92
N LEU A 313 -9.42 20.22 18.62
CA LEU A 313 -8.01 20.49 18.86
C LEU A 313 -7.49 21.66 18.03
N CYS A 314 -7.76 21.67 16.74
CA CYS A 314 -7.34 22.76 15.87
C CYS A 314 -7.91 24.11 16.34
N LEU A 315 -9.18 24.16 16.73
CA LEU A 315 -9.79 25.37 17.27
C LEU A 315 -9.16 25.78 18.62
N ALA A 316 -8.92 24.82 19.52
CA ALA A 316 -8.27 25.07 20.79
C ALA A 316 -6.84 25.64 20.59
N THR A 317 -6.10 25.10 19.64
CA THR A 317 -4.74 25.57 19.29
C THR A 317 -4.75 26.95 18.64
N ILE A 318 -5.70 27.22 17.72
CA ILE A 318 -5.81 28.52 17.02
C ILE A 318 -6.19 29.65 17.99
N PHE A 319 -7.16 29.40 18.87
CA PHE A 319 -7.68 30.42 19.78
C PHE A 319 -6.94 30.46 21.12
N ALA A 320 -5.84 29.71 21.27
CA ALA A 320 -5.14 29.53 22.53
C ALA A 320 -6.13 29.28 23.69
N ALA A 321 -7.18 28.45 23.36
CA ALA A 321 -8.26 28.18 24.28
C ALA A 321 -7.72 27.45 25.51
N SER A 322 -8.37 27.68 26.64
CA SER A 322 -8.07 27.06 27.93
C SER A 322 -7.95 25.53 27.81
N GLY A 323 -7.28 24.90 28.77
CA GLY A 323 -7.08 23.45 28.84
C GLY A 323 -8.33 22.61 28.57
N LEU A 324 -9.54 23.15 28.77
CA LEU A 324 -10.80 22.47 28.48
C LEU A 324 -10.96 22.11 27.00
N GLY A 325 -10.58 23.01 26.06
CA GLY A 325 -10.66 22.72 24.62
C GLY A 325 -9.72 21.59 24.22
N MET A 326 -8.50 21.59 24.78
CA MET A 326 -7.52 20.51 24.55
C MET A 326 -7.98 19.19 25.16
N VAL A 327 -8.56 19.21 26.37
CA VAL A 327 -9.13 18.02 27.04
C VAL A 327 -10.29 17.43 26.20
N LEU A 328 -11.23 18.26 25.77
CA LEU A 328 -12.36 17.80 24.95
C LEU A 328 -11.90 17.25 23.60
N GLY A 329 -11.02 17.96 22.90
CA GLY A 329 -10.49 17.50 21.60
C GLY A 329 -9.73 16.18 21.71
N SER A 330 -8.85 16.06 22.69
CA SER A 330 -8.10 14.83 22.97
C SER A 330 -9.03 13.68 23.39
N GLY A 331 -10.02 13.95 24.24
CA GLY A 331 -11.01 12.95 24.64
C GLY A 331 -11.82 12.41 23.49
N LEU A 332 -12.24 13.27 22.55
CA LEU A 332 -12.94 12.87 21.34
C LEU A 332 -12.07 12.02 20.41
N LEU A 333 -10.79 12.41 20.23
CA LEU A 333 -9.82 11.63 19.44
C LEU A 333 -9.59 10.24 20.04
N VAL A 334 -9.34 10.18 21.36
CA VAL A 334 -9.16 8.90 22.09
C VAL A 334 -10.39 8.02 21.92
N SER A 335 -11.58 8.57 22.15
CA SER A 335 -12.84 7.83 22.01
C SER A 335 -13.04 7.32 20.59
N GLY A 336 -12.77 8.16 19.58
CA GLY A 336 -12.83 7.78 18.17
C GLY A 336 -11.90 6.64 17.81
N ALA A 337 -10.65 6.70 18.25
CA ALA A 337 -9.66 5.67 17.98
C ALA A 337 -9.94 4.34 18.72
N VAL A 338 -10.42 4.42 19.97
CA VAL A 338 -10.87 3.22 20.72
C VAL A 338 -12.04 2.56 20.00
N LEU A 339 -13.03 3.32 19.55
CA LEU A 339 -14.17 2.78 18.82
C LEU A 339 -13.76 2.18 17.48
N PHE A 340 -12.79 2.76 16.78
CA PHE A 340 -12.21 2.18 15.58
C PHE A 340 -11.55 0.82 15.87
N ALA A 341 -10.72 0.73 16.90
CA ALA A 341 -10.08 -0.51 17.32
C ALA A 341 -11.10 -1.59 17.72
N VAL A 342 -12.12 -1.20 18.51
CA VAL A 342 -13.23 -2.09 18.93
C VAL A 342 -14.08 -2.53 17.73
N GLY A 343 -14.34 -1.63 16.80
CA GLY A 343 -15.10 -1.89 15.57
C GLY A 343 -14.43 -2.95 14.70
N HIS A 344 -13.09 -2.92 14.61
CA HIS A 344 -12.30 -3.89 13.87
C HIS A 344 -11.92 -5.13 14.70
N ARG A 345 -12.40 -5.24 15.94
CA ARG A 345 -12.02 -6.34 16.84
C ARG A 345 -10.50 -6.56 16.92
N GLY A 346 -9.74 -5.46 16.93
CA GLY A 346 -8.28 -5.44 16.76
C GLY A 346 -7.50 -6.35 17.70
N PHE A 347 -8.08 -6.73 18.85
CA PHE A 347 -7.46 -7.57 19.88
C PHE A 347 -8.16 -8.91 20.11
N VAL A 348 -9.42 -9.05 19.65
CA VAL A 348 -10.26 -10.21 19.95
C VAL A 348 -10.97 -10.66 18.68
N GLY A 349 -10.28 -11.40 17.85
CA GLY A 349 -10.87 -11.99 16.64
C GLY A 349 -10.69 -13.50 16.65
N ARG A 350 -11.76 -14.28 16.55
CA ARG A 350 -11.67 -15.67 16.14
C ARG A 350 -11.18 -15.68 14.69
N ARG A 351 -9.93 -16.01 14.48
CA ARG A 351 -9.33 -16.17 13.15
C ARG A 351 -10.08 -17.30 12.43
N ARG A 352 -10.68 -17.01 11.30
CA ARG A 352 -11.19 -18.04 10.41
C ARG A 352 -9.97 -18.72 9.78
N THR A 353 -9.72 -19.99 10.13
CA THR A 353 -8.76 -20.81 9.40
C THR A 353 -9.34 -21.09 8.02
N SER A 354 -8.79 -20.49 7.00
CA SER A 354 -9.09 -20.81 5.60
C SER A 354 -8.25 -22.04 5.23
N HIS A 355 -8.89 -23.05 4.65
CA HIS A 355 -8.18 -24.12 3.94
C HIS A 355 -7.42 -23.45 2.79
N GLY A 356 -6.10 -23.59 2.77
CA GLY A 356 -5.25 -22.96 1.75
C GLY A 356 -4.39 -21.81 2.24
N ASP A 357 -4.22 -21.65 3.56
CA ASP A 357 -3.27 -20.67 4.11
C ASP A 357 -1.86 -20.96 3.63
N GLU A 358 -1.37 -20.11 2.76
CA GLU A 358 0.05 -20.09 2.39
C GLU A 358 0.87 -19.90 3.66
N LYS A 359 1.67 -20.89 4.02
CA LYS A 359 2.56 -20.88 5.20
C LYS A 359 3.47 -19.64 5.28
N GLY A 360 3.61 -18.89 4.17
CA GLY A 360 4.42 -17.67 4.06
C GLY A 360 3.79 -16.39 4.58
N HIS A 361 2.44 -16.33 4.78
CA HIS A 361 1.77 -15.08 5.21
C HIS A 361 1.49 -15.00 6.72
N ALA A 362 1.64 -16.09 7.46
CA ALA A 362 1.40 -16.13 8.90
C ALA A 362 2.14 -15.04 9.70
N PRO A 363 3.39 -14.66 9.38
CA PRO A 363 4.09 -13.59 10.09
C PRO A 363 3.44 -12.21 9.96
N LEU A 364 2.74 -11.94 8.86
CA LEU A 364 2.09 -10.63 8.63
C LEU A 364 0.87 -10.40 9.55
N ASP A 365 0.31 -11.46 10.11
CA ASP A 365 -0.83 -11.39 11.02
C ASP A 365 -0.48 -10.73 12.37
N TYR A 366 0.81 -10.60 12.71
CA TYR A 366 1.28 -9.99 13.96
C TYR A 366 1.45 -8.46 13.88
N TYR A 367 1.51 -7.88 12.67
CA TYR A 367 1.67 -6.43 12.51
C TYR A 367 0.48 -5.62 13.04
N PRO A 368 -0.79 -5.93 12.67
CA PRO A 368 -1.91 -5.17 13.18
C PRO A 368 -2.06 -5.21 14.71
N PRO A 369 -1.93 -6.36 15.40
CA PRO A 369 -1.97 -6.38 16.87
C PRO A 369 -0.88 -5.53 17.52
N LEU A 370 0.36 -5.54 17.02
CA LEU A 370 1.44 -4.69 17.51
C LEU A 370 1.13 -3.21 17.27
N ALA A 371 0.64 -2.87 16.07
CA ALA A 371 0.23 -1.50 15.75
C ALA A 371 -0.90 -1.01 16.69
N PHE A 372 -1.94 -1.82 16.90
CA PHE A 372 -3.02 -1.46 17.82
C PHE A 372 -2.56 -1.36 19.28
N PHE A 373 -1.61 -2.18 19.71
CA PHE A 373 -0.97 -2.02 21.02
C PHE A 373 -0.35 -0.63 21.16
N TRP A 374 0.42 -0.19 20.16
CA TRP A 374 1.03 1.14 20.16
C TRP A 374 0.00 2.27 20.03
N LEU A 375 -1.09 2.07 19.32
CA LEU A 375 -2.20 3.03 19.33
C LEU A 375 -2.74 3.24 20.73
N LEU A 376 -3.02 2.14 21.47
CA LEU A 376 -3.50 2.24 22.84
C LEU A 376 -2.47 2.87 23.78
N ALA A 377 -1.19 2.53 23.62
CA ALA A 377 -0.11 3.14 24.38
C ALA A 377 -0.03 4.66 24.14
N ALA A 378 -0.09 5.09 22.86
CA ALA A 378 -0.12 6.51 22.51
C ALA A 378 -1.33 7.23 23.11
N LEU A 379 -2.53 6.62 23.03
CA LEU A 379 -3.75 7.17 23.62
C LEU A 379 -3.67 7.29 25.15
N ALA A 380 -3.09 6.28 25.80
CA ALA A 380 -2.88 6.32 27.25
C ALA A 380 -1.89 7.43 27.63
N LEU A 381 -0.80 7.60 26.87
CA LEU A 381 0.13 8.70 27.09
C LEU A 381 -0.54 10.07 26.82
N MET A 382 -1.33 10.21 25.76
CA MET A 382 -2.08 11.45 25.50
C MET A 382 -3.02 11.80 26.66
N ALA A 383 -3.81 10.84 27.11
CA ALA A 383 -4.73 11.03 28.24
C ALA A 383 -3.98 11.39 29.53
N GLY A 384 -2.86 10.68 29.81
CA GLY A 384 -1.99 10.97 30.94
C GLY A 384 -1.38 12.36 30.89
N GLY A 385 -0.95 12.81 29.70
CA GLY A 385 -0.44 14.17 29.48
C GLY A 385 -1.47 15.25 29.79
N VAL A 386 -2.69 15.08 29.27
CA VAL A 386 -3.79 16.02 29.54
C VAL A 386 -4.11 16.12 31.04
N VAL A 387 -4.14 14.96 31.75
CA VAL A 387 -4.34 14.93 33.20
C VAL A 387 -3.19 15.63 33.92
N TYR A 388 -1.95 15.40 33.51
CA TYR A 388 -0.77 16.04 34.09
C TYR A 388 -0.84 17.57 33.94
N GLU A 389 -1.08 18.10 32.75
CA GLU A 389 -1.19 19.54 32.49
C GLU A 389 -2.34 20.17 33.31
N ALA A 390 -3.48 19.49 33.36
CA ALA A 390 -4.63 19.95 34.15
C ALA A 390 -4.34 19.98 35.67
N ALA A 391 -3.57 19.01 36.18
CA ALA A 391 -3.25 18.90 37.60
C ALA A 391 -2.12 19.83 38.04
N THR A 392 -1.15 20.09 37.16
CA THR A 392 0.08 20.84 37.52
C THR A 392 0.14 22.24 36.97
N ALA A 393 -0.77 22.59 36.04
CA ALA A 393 -0.72 23.82 35.24
C ALA A 393 0.66 24.05 34.54
N SER A 394 1.40 22.98 34.30
CA SER A 394 2.73 22.98 33.70
C SER A 394 2.71 22.31 32.34
N PRO A 395 3.43 22.83 31.32
CA PRO A 395 3.47 22.21 30.01
C PRO A 395 4.20 20.85 30.07
N LEU A 396 3.81 19.96 29.18
CA LEU A 396 4.46 18.64 29.08
C LEU A 396 5.93 18.76 28.68
N PRO A 397 6.82 17.98 29.28
CA PRO A 397 8.22 17.92 28.89
C PRO A 397 8.37 17.48 27.42
N HIS A 398 9.39 18.02 26.72
CA HIS A 398 9.67 17.69 25.32
C HIS A 398 9.84 16.18 25.07
N ALA A 399 10.51 15.50 26.00
CA ALA A 399 10.69 14.03 25.93
C ALA A 399 9.35 13.29 25.99
N TYR A 400 8.41 13.72 26.84
CA TYR A 400 7.08 13.13 26.91
C TYR A 400 6.30 13.28 25.59
N LEU A 401 6.30 14.50 25.03
CA LEU A 401 5.70 14.77 23.73
C LEU A 401 6.35 13.95 22.61
N GLY A 402 7.68 13.71 22.73
CA GLY A 402 8.42 12.81 21.85
C GLY A 402 7.88 11.38 21.92
N ALA A 403 7.74 10.84 23.13
CA ALA A 403 7.22 9.50 23.37
C ALA A 403 5.81 9.30 22.78
N VAL A 404 4.90 10.26 22.99
CA VAL A 404 3.55 10.24 22.38
C VAL A 404 3.64 10.17 20.86
N ARG A 405 4.45 11.06 20.25
CA ARG A 405 4.61 11.13 18.79
C ARG A 405 5.17 9.82 18.23
N HIS A 406 6.22 9.24 18.82
CA HIS A 406 6.82 8.01 18.32
C HIS A 406 5.92 6.80 18.53
N ALA A 407 5.22 6.70 19.66
CA ALA A 407 4.20 5.66 19.85
C ALA A 407 3.12 5.70 18.76
N LEU A 408 2.69 6.89 18.35
CA LEU A 408 1.65 7.05 17.34
C LEU A 408 2.19 6.89 15.91
N THR A 409 3.31 7.56 15.57
CA THR A 409 3.79 7.60 14.18
C THR A 409 4.62 6.37 13.81
N VAL A 410 5.55 5.93 14.66
CA VAL A 410 6.38 4.75 14.40
C VAL A 410 5.66 3.49 14.89
N GLY A 411 5.23 3.50 16.15
CA GLY A 411 4.60 2.33 16.78
C GLY A 411 3.32 1.92 16.08
N PHE A 412 2.39 2.85 15.84
CA PHE A 412 1.12 2.54 15.19
C PHE A 412 1.18 2.69 13.67
N MET A 413 1.41 3.90 13.16
CA MET A 413 1.24 4.18 11.72
C MET A 413 2.27 3.45 10.87
N THR A 414 3.57 3.57 11.19
CA THR A 414 4.63 2.93 10.42
C THR A 414 4.51 1.41 10.50
N THR A 415 4.31 0.83 11.70
CA THR A 415 4.12 -0.61 11.85
C THR A 415 2.94 -1.11 11.00
N LEU A 416 1.83 -0.37 10.95
CA LEU A 416 0.69 -0.72 10.12
C LEU A 416 1.03 -0.62 8.61
N ILE A 417 1.74 0.43 8.19
CA ILE A 417 2.22 0.59 6.80
C ILE A 417 3.11 -0.58 6.40
N LEU A 418 4.04 -1.01 7.27
CA LEU A 418 4.93 -2.14 7.00
C LEU A 418 4.14 -3.44 6.81
N GLY A 419 3.15 -3.72 7.67
CA GLY A 419 2.30 -4.92 7.57
C GLY A 419 1.38 -4.89 6.34
N VAL A 420 0.67 -3.77 6.14
CA VAL A 420 -0.23 -3.56 5.01
C VAL A 420 0.54 -3.55 3.70
N GLY A 421 1.69 -2.88 3.63
CA GLY A 421 2.53 -2.79 2.43
C GLY A 421 2.99 -4.16 1.94
N GLN A 422 3.50 -5.01 2.84
CA GLN A 422 3.94 -6.37 2.50
C GLN A 422 2.78 -7.27 2.01
N ARG A 423 1.54 -6.93 2.32
CA ARG A 423 0.37 -7.66 1.85
C ARG A 423 -0.26 -7.03 0.60
N MET A 424 -0.30 -5.70 0.55
CA MET A 424 -0.97 -4.99 -0.54
C MET A 424 -0.13 -4.87 -1.81
N VAL A 425 1.18 -4.63 -1.69
CA VAL A 425 2.03 -4.48 -2.88
C VAL A 425 2.00 -5.75 -3.76
N PRO A 426 2.14 -6.97 -3.20
CA PRO A 426 1.96 -8.18 -4.01
C PRO A 426 0.58 -8.27 -4.69
N VAL A 427 -0.50 -7.85 -3.98
CA VAL A 427 -1.86 -7.83 -4.54
C VAL A 427 -1.97 -6.82 -5.68
N LEU A 428 -1.42 -5.62 -5.51
CA LEU A 428 -1.46 -4.57 -6.54
C LEU A 428 -0.64 -4.92 -7.78
N ASP A 429 0.44 -5.67 -7.60
CA ASP A 429 1.34 -6.12 -8.68
C ASP A 429 1.01 -7.52 -9.21
N HIS A 430 -0.05 -8.14 -8.71
CA HIS A 430 -0.46 -9.50 -9.11
C HIS A 430 0.66 -10.55 -8.92
N THR A 431 1.48 -10.37 -7.88
CA THR A 431 2.64 -11.21 -7.58
C THR A 431 2.60 -11.75 -6.15
N VAL A 432 3.63 -12.47 -5.73
CA VAL A 432 3.86 -12.93 -4.36
C VAL A 432 4.89 -12.05 -3.67
N LEU A 433 4.84 -12.02 -2.34
CA LEU A 433 5.90 -11.38 -1.56
C LEU A 433 7.24 -12.10 -1.84
N ALA A 434 8.19 -11.38 -2.44
CA ALA A 434 9.45 -11.99 -2.89
C ALA A 434 10.31 -12.53 -1.73
N MET A 435 10.25 -11.86 -0.57
CA MET A 435 11.06 -12.20 0.61
C MET A 435 10.20 -12.36 1.88
N PRO A 436 9.31 -13.36 1.96
CA PRO A 436 8.40 -13.52 3.11
C PRO A 436 9.14 -13.78 4.43
N ARG A 437 10.36 -14.33 4.38
CA ARG A 437 11.21 -14.58 5.55
C ARG A 437 11.64 -13.31 6.27
N LEU A 438 11.65 -12.16 5.59
CA LEU A 438 12.00 -10.87 6.20
C LEU A 438 10.87 -10.29 7.07
N ALA A 439 9.64 -10.79 6.97
CA ALA A 439 8.51 -10.25 7.71
C ALA A 439 8.72 -10.28 9.25
N ILE A 440 9.27 -11.37 9.80
CA ILE A 440 9.57 -11.46 11.25
C ILE A 440 10.70 -10.53 11.68
N PRO A 441 11.89 -10.53 11.02
CA PRO A 441 12.94 -9.56 11.33
C PRO A 441 12.48 -8.10 11.29
N ILE A 442 11.72 -7.71 10.27
CA ILE A 442 11.18 -6.34 10.14
C ILE A 442 10.29 -6.03 11.35
N LEU A 443 9.35 -6.93 11.70
CA LEU A 443 8.46 -6.76 12.84
C LEU A 443 9.22 -6.65 14.16
N ALA A 444 10.19 -7.53 14.39
CA ALA A 444 11.00 -7.54 15.60
C ALA A 444 11.83 -6.26 15.76
N LEU A 445 12.47 -5.82 14.67
CA LEU A 445 13.29 -4.61 14.67
C LEU A 445 12.47 -3.34 14.90
N ILE A 446 11.33 -3.19 14.21
CA ILE A 446 10.49 -2.00 14.42
C ILE A 446 9.85 -2.01 15.81
N GLY A 447 9.41 -3.16 16.30
CA GLY A 447 8.84 -3.31 17.62
C GLY A 447 9.85 -3.01 18.74
N ALA A 448 11.05 -3.61 18.67
CA ALA A 448 12.12 -3.37 19.63
C ALA A 448 12.64 -1.92 19.56
N GLY A 449 12.85 -1.40 18.33
CA GLY A 449 13.29 -0.03 18.10
C GLY A 449 12.34 0.97 18.73
N ASN A 450 11.04 0.89 18.41
CA ASN A 450 10.06 1.81 18.97
C ASN A 450 9.86 1.63 20.49
N THR A 451 9.98 0.42 21.03
CA THR A 451 9.94 0.18 22.48
C THR A 451 11.10 0.89 23.17
N LEU A 452 12.32 0.75 22.64
CA LEU A 452 13.49 1.47 23.16
C LEU A 452 13.35 2.98 22.97
N ARG A 453 12.76 3.43 21.88
CA ARG A 453 12.55 4.85 21.57
C ARG A 453 11.61 5.49 22.59
N VAL A 454 10.40 4.98 22.71
CA VAL A 454 9.39 5.49 23.65
C VAL A 454 9.87 5.32 25.09
N GLY A 455 10.44 4.15 25.40
CA GLY A 455 10.97 3.86 26.74
C GLY A 455 12.11 4.80 27.14
N SER A 456 13.06 5.09 26.26
CA SER A 456 14.15 6.03 26.54
C SER A 456 13.66 7.47 26.73
N GLU A 457 12.70 7.92 25.91
CA GLU A 457 12.11 9.25 26.04
C GLU A 457 11.37 9.45 27.36
N LEU A 458 10.65 8.42 27.83
CA LEU A 458 10.04 8.45 29.17
C LEU A 458 11.08 8.31 30.28
N ALA A 459 12.09 7.46 30.10
CA ALA A 459 13.13 7.26 31.11
C ALA A 459 14.02 8.49 31.31
N ILE A 460 14.29 9.30 30.29
CA ILE A 460 15.06 10.55 30.37
C ILE A 460 14.45 11.53 31.37
N LEU A 461 13.15 11.50 31.60
CA LEU A 461 12.48 12.35 32.59
C LEU A 461 13.02 12.12 34.01
N PHE A 462 13.59 10.93 34.27
CA PHE A 462 14.07 10.51 35.58
C PHE A 462 15.57 10.17 35.59
N VAL A 463 16.09 9.67 34.47
CA VAL A 463 17.46 9.13 34.37
C VAL A 463 18.14 9.65 33.10
N PRO A 464 19.00 10.68 33.21
CA PRO A 464 19.69 11.25 32.03
C PRO A 464 20.55 10.24 31.25
N ALA A 465 21.00 9.16 31.88
CA ALA A 465 21.74 8.09 31.18
C ALA A 465 20.93 7.43 30.07
N ALA A 466 19.61 7.50 30.09
CA ALA A 466 18.74 6.94 29.06
C ALA A 466 18.91 7.60 27.67
N PHE A 467 19.53 8.77 27.58
CA PHE A 467 19.93 9.36 26.29
C PHE A 467 20.81 8.42 25.44
N SER A 468 21.64 7.57 26.09
CA SER A 468 22.52 6.62 25.40
C SER A 468 21.77 5.50 24.66
N ILE A 469 20.50 5.25 24.96
CA ILE A 469 19.65 4.23 24.34
C ILE A 469 19.08 4.72 23.00
N MET A 470 18.91 6.03 22.82
CA MET A 470 18.28 6.62 21.64
C MET A 470 18.94 6.23 20.31
N PRO A 471 20.26 6.22 20.15
CA PRO A 471 20.90 5.79 18.90
C PRO A 471 20.62 4.32 18.57
N ILE A 472 20.53 3.46 19.57
CA ILE A 472 20.23 2.04 19.39
C ILE A 472 18.83 1.89 18.81
N SER A 473 17.84 2.60 19.40
CA SER A 473 16.47 2.59 18.86
C SER A 473 16.42 3.03 17.41
N ALA A 474 17.15 4.10 17.05
CA ALA A 474 17.20 4.62 15.70
C ALA A 474 17.79 3.62 14.69
N VAL A 475 18.86 2.93 15.05
CA VAL A 475 19.48 1.89 14.19
C VAL A 475 18.51 0.75 13.95
N LEU A 476 17.78 0.30 14.98
CA LEU A 476 16.80 -0.78 14.85
C LEU A 476 15.63 -0.38 13.93
N GLU A 477 15.06 0.82 14.13
CA GLU A 477 13.98 1.35 13.30
C GLU A 477 14.41 1.55 11.85
N TRP A 478 15.60 2.14 11.63
CA TRP A 478 16.15 2.33 10.29
C TRP A 478 16.42 1.00 9.59
N SER A 479 16.96 0.01 10.31
CA SER A 479 17.19 -1.34 9.79
C SER A 479 15.89 -2.04 9.39
N ALA A 480 14.82 -1.87 10.19
CA ALA A 480 13.49 -2.39 9.85
C ALA A 480 12.99 -1.78 8.52
N LEU A 481 13.10 -0.47 8.37
CA LEU A 481 12.71 0.25 7.15
C LEU A 481 13.56 -0.15 5.94
N LEU A 482 14.87 -0.38 6.13
CA LEU A 482 15.76 -0.86 5.08
C LEU A 482 15.37 -2.26 4.59
N LEU A 483 15.16 -3.20 5.52
CA LEU A 483 14.72 -4.56 5.16
C LEU A 483 13.33 -4.55 4.49
N PHE A 484 12.43 -3.68 4.95
CA PHE A 484 11.14 -3.47 4.30
C PHE A 484 11.32 -2.94 2.88
N ALA A 485 12.16 -1.92 2.68
CA ALA A 485 12.42 -1.35 1.36
C ALA A 485 13.00 -2.40 0.40
N ILE A 486 13.95 -3.23 0.86
CA ILE A 486 14.49 -4.34 0.08
C ILE A 486 13.39 -5.33 -0.30
N SER A 487 12.55 -5.75 0.68
CA SER A 487 11.47 -6.72 0.45
C SER A 487 10.42 -6.19 -0.52
N ILE A 488 9.99 -4.95 -0.37
CA ILE A 488 8.98 -4.33 -1.24
C ILE A 488 9.52 -4.07 -2.64
N THR A 489 10.73 -3.54 -2.75
CA THR A 489 11.38 -3.31 -4.06
C THR A 489 11.56 -4.64 -4.80
N ALA A 490 12.08 -5.67 -4.13
CA ALA A 490 12.19 -7.00 -4.73
C ALA A 490 10.82 -7.54 -5.19
N THR A 491 9.76 -7.29 -4.41
CA THR A 491 8.40 -7.72 -4.76
C THR A 491 7.84 -6.98 -5.98
N MET A 492 8.07 -5.68 -6.09
CA MET A 492 7.62 -4.86 -7.22
C MET A 492 8.24 -5.30 -8.55
N PHE A 493 9.47 -5.79 -8.51
CA PHE A 493 10.19 -6.28 -9.70
C PHE A 493 10.13 -7.82 -9.83
N HIS A 494 9.43 -8.49 -8.91
CA HIS A 494 9.25 -9.93 -8.99
C HIS A 494 8.20 -10.28 -10.05
N THR A 495 8.63 -11.03 -11.06
CA THR A 495 7.70 -11.63 -12.01
C THR A 495 7.19 -12.95 -11.45
N ASP A 496 5.88 -13.02 -11.16
CA ASP A 496 5.27 -14.29 -10.75
C ASP A 496 5.45 -15.32 -11.88
N PRO A 497 6.05 -16.48 -11.60
CA PRO A 497 6.16 -17.54 -12.60
C PRO A 497 4.81 -17.99 -13.19
N LEU A 498 3.72 -17.82 -12.44
CA LEU A 498 2.37 -18.13 -12.90
C LEU A 498 1.81 -17.08 -13.89
N LEU A 499 2.37 -15.88 -13.89
CA LEU A 499 2.01 -14.80 -14.81
C LEU A 499 2.98 -14.69 -16.00
N LYS A 500 4.07 -15.47 -16.01
CA LYS A 500 4.88 -15.64 -17.21
C LYS A 500 4.04 -16.39 -18.22
N ARG A 501 3.55 -15.64 -19.22
CA ARG A 501 2.82 -16.17 -20.36
C ARG A 501 3.49 -17.43 -20.88
N GLY A 502 2.67 -18.44 -21.14
CA GLY A 502 3.08 -19.59 -21.89
C GLY A 502 3.88 -20.66 -21.16
N ARG A 503 3.99 -20.63 -19.83
CA ARG A 503 4.56 -21.77 -19.13
C ARG A 503 3.50 -22.80 -18.80
N VAL A 504 3.49 -23.83 -19.57
CA VAL A 504 2.74 -25.05 -19.24
C VAL A 504 3.42 -25.82 -18.11
N THR A 505 2.63 -26.56 -17.37
CA THR A 505 3.08 -27.43 -16.27
C THR A 505 2.72 -28.89 -16.59
N LYS A 506 3.21 -29.82 -15.81
CA LYS A 506 2.79 -31.24 -15.91
C LYS A 506 1.28 -31.43 -15.77
N ARG A 507 0.57 -30.48 -15.17
CA ARG A 507 -0.89 -30.53 -14.95
C ARG A 507 -1.68 -29.76 -16.02
N SER A 508 -1.02 -29.08 -16.94
CA SER A 508 -1.70 -28.38 -18.04
C SER A 508 -2.36 -29.38 -18.96
N SER A 509 -3.61 -29.11 -19.38
CA SER A 509 -4.33 -29.95 -20.34
C SER A 509 -3.66 -29.89 -21.70
N LEU A 510 -3.39 -31.05 -22.29
CA LEU A 510 -2.86 -31.16 -23.63
C LEU A 510 -3.87 -30.67 -24.68
N ALA A 511 -5.16 -30.94 -24.50
CA ALA A 511 -6.20 -30.48 -25.41
C ALA A 511 -6.29 -28.97 -25.49
N VAL A 512 -6.26 -28.28 -24.33
CA VAL A 512 -6.25 -26.81 -24.26
C VAL A 512 -5.00 -26.24 -24.92
N LEU A 513 -3.83 -26.83 -24.63
CA LEU A 513 -2.57 -26.39 -25.21
C LEU A 513 -2.57 -26.49 -26.74
N LEU A 514 -3.08 -27.59 -27.30
CA LEU A 514 -3.14 -27.78 -28.75
C LEU A 514 -4.23 -26.92 -29.41
N ALA A 515 -5.30 -26.60 -28.70
CA ALA A 515 -6.31 -25.64 -29.17
C ALA A 515 -5.80 -24.21 -29.24
N GLU A 516 -4.98 -23.79 -28.26
CA GLU A 516 -4.38 -22.45 -28.22
C GLU A 516 -3.17 -22.31 -29.13
N HIS A 517 -2.37 -23.38 -29.28
CA HIS A 517 -1.13 -23.43 -30.04
C HIS A 517 -1.09 -24.68 -30.96
N PRO A 518 -1.88 -24.73 -32.05
CA PRO A 518 -1.97 -25.91 -32.94
C PRO A 518 -0.63 -26.38 -33.48
N TRP A 519 0.31 -25.44 -33.70
CA TRP A 519 1.66 -25.72 -34.20
C TRP A 519 2.51 -26.58 -33.24
N ILE A 520 2.16 -26.64 -31.94
CA ILE A 520 2.84 -27.50 -30.95
C ILE A 520 2.62 -28.97 -31.32
N GLU A 521 1.47 -29.33 -31.88
CA GLU A 521 1.20 -30.71 -32.33
C GLU A 521 2.24 -31.13 -33.37
N ASP A 522 2.57 -30.28 -34.33
CA ASP A 522 3.56 -30.57 -35.37
C ASP A 522 4.97 -30.74 -34.80
N ARG A 523 5.30 -30.03 -33.71
CA ARG A 523 6.58 -30.19 -33.00
C ARG A 523 6.62 -31.38 -32.06
N LEU A 524 5.48 -31.85 -31.56
CA LEU A 524 5.40 -33.04 -30.72
C LEU A 524 5.48 -34.33 -31.54
N ARG A 525 4.91 -34.37 -32.76
CA ARG A 525 4.89 -35.57 -33.64
C ARG A 525 6.28 -36.18 -33.90
N PRO A 526 7.34 -35.40 -34.24
CA PRO A 526 8.68 -35.94 -34.42
C PRO A 526 9.32 -36.48 -33.14
N SER A 527 8.78 -36.15 -31.97
CA SER A 527 9.29 -36.62 -30.69
C SER A 527 8.87 -38.03 -30.30
N GLY A 528 8.25 -38.81 -31.26
CA GLY A 528 7.86 -40.18 -31.04
C GLY A 528 6.52 -40.36 -30.33
N THR A 529 5.64 -39.37 -30.43
CA THR A 529 4.34 -39.42 -29.78
C THR A 529 3.30 -40.16 -30.61
N HIS A 530 3.14 -41.46 -30.35
CA HIS A 530 2.17 -42.33 -31.05
C HIS A 530 0.71 -42.02 -30.65
N TYR A 531 0.47 -41.43 -29.51
CA TYR A 531 -0.88 -41.10 -29.02
C TYR A 531 -1.58 -40.09 -29.93
N LEU A 532 -0.91 -39.03 -30.35
CA LEU A 532 -1.47 -37.99 -31.24
C LEU A 532 -1.73 -38.52 -32.66
N GLU A 533 -1.02 -39.57 -33.10
CA GLU A 533 -1.26 -40.20 -34.40
C GLU A 533 -2.49 -41.14 -34.39
N ARG A 534 -2.83 -41.70 -33.22
CA ARG A 534 -3.91 -42.71 -33.09
C ARG A 534 -5.24 -42.12 -32.65
N THR A 535 -5.25 -40.91 -32.09
CA THR A 535 -6.44 -40.33 -31.47
C THR A 535 -6.96 -39.17 -32.34
N ARG A 536 -8.23 -39.21 -32.75
CA ARG A 536 -8.88 -38.13 -33.50
C ARG A 536 -9.27 -36.94 -32.64
N SER A 537 -9.31 -37.09 -31.32
CA SER A 537 -9.59 -36.03 -30.36
C SER A 537 -8.84 -36.29 -29.07
N VAL A 538 -8.18 -35.27 -28.56
CA VAL A 538 -7.47 -35.32 -27.27
C VAL A 538 -8.48 -35.02 -26.15
N PRO A 539 -8.63 -35.89 -25.14
CA PRO A 539 -9.53 -35.66 -24.01
C PRO A 539 -9.10 -34.40 -23.21
N ASP A 540 -10.07 -33.58 -22.80
CA ASP A 540 -9.83 -32.36 -22.02
C ASP A 540 -9.11 -32.63 -20.68
N GLU A 541 -9.28 -33.85 -20.14
CA GLU A 541 -8.68 -34.28 -18.87
C GLU A 541 -7.22 -34.75 -19.01
N LEU A 542 -6.72 -34.96 -20.22
CA LEU A 542 -5.36 -35.43 -20.45
C LEU A 542 -4.35 -34.35 -20.16
N THR A 543 -3.62 -34.49 -19.05
CA THR A 543 -2.56 -33.55 -18.68
C THR A 543 -1.25 -33.86 -19.40
N LEU A 544 -0.35 -32.87 -19.55
CA LEU A 544 0.99 -33.07 -20.10
C LEU A 544 1.80 -34.13 -19.33
N GLY A 545 1.62 -34.21 -18.01
CA GLY A 545 2.26 -35.23 -17.20
C GLY A 545 1.76 -36.63 -17.49
N SER A 546 0.44 -36.80 -17.63
CA SER A 546 -0.18 -38.08 -18.00
C SER A 546 0.16 -38.48 -19.43
N PHE A 547 0.14 -37.53 -20.36
CA PHE A 547 0.55 -37.73 -21.75
C PHE A 547 2.02 -38.20 -21.83
N ALA A 548 2.94 -37.50 -21.14
CA ALA A 548 4.35 -37.89 -21.11
C ALA A 548 4.54 -39.30 -20.54
N ALA A 549 3.81 -39.66 -19.49
CA ALA A 549 3.86 -40.98 -18.90
C ALA A 549 3.34 -42.07 -19.89
N THR A 550 2.26 -41.76 -20.63
CA THR A 550 1.69 -42.66 -21.62
C THR A 550 2.64 -42.92 -22.80
N GLU A 551 3.39 -41.89 -23.19
CA GLU A 551 4.37 -41.94 -24.28
C GLU A 551 5.79 -42.35 -23.85
N GLY A 552 6.00 -42.65 -22.57
CA GLY A 552 7.32 -42.96 -22.02
C GLY A 552 8.33 -41.83 -22.05
N LEU A 553 7.83 -40.56 -22.08
CA LEU A 553 8.66 -39.37 -22.14
C LEU A 553 8.95 -38.82 -20.72
N ASP A 554 10.08 -38.15 -20.55
CA ASP A 554 10.31 -37.38 -19.34
C ASP A 554 9.39 -36.17 -19.29
N ALA A 555 8.43 -36.21 -18.38
CA ALA A 555 7.45 -35.11 -18.20
C ALA A 555 8.09 -33.75 -17.88
N THR A 556 9.24 -33.73 -17.19
CA THR A 556 9.96 -32.51 -16.87
C THR A 556 10.65 -31.93 -18.10
N GLY A 557 11.32 -32.79 -18.86
CA GLY A 557 11.96 -32.44 -20.13
C GLY A 557 10.94 -31.99 -21.17
N LEU A 558 9.79 -32.67 -21.29
CA LEU A 558 8.73 -32.28 -22.21
C LEU A 558 8.17 -30.90 -21.89
N VAL A 559 7.82 -30.64 -20.63
CA VAL A 559 7.32 -29.33 -20.17
C VAL A 559 8.37 -28.23 -20.41
N SER A 560 9.65 -28.52 -20.18
CA SER A 560 10.73 -27.56 -20.44
C SER A 560 10.86 -27.21 -21.92
N LYS A 561 10.76 -28.22 -22.81
CA LYS A 561 10.78 -28.01 -24.26
C LYS A 561 9.59 -27.19 -24.76
N ILE A 562 8.38 -27.53 -24.32
CA ILE A 562 7.18 -26.77 -24.70
C ILE A 562 7.29 -25.32 -24.23
N ASN A 563 7.74 -25.09 -23.01
CA ASN A 563 7.95 -23.73 -22.51
C ASN A 563 9.02 -22.95 -23.28
N ALA A 564 10.07 -23.62 -23.76
CA ALA A 564 11.08 -22.99 -24.62
C ALA A 564 10.45 -22.61 -25.98
N TRP A 565 9.66 -23.51 -26.59
CA TRP A 565 8.95 -23.20 -27.83
C TRP A 565 7.97 -22.04 -27.71
N LEU A 566 7.21 -21.98 -26.62
CA LEU A 566 6.30 -20.86 -26.35
C LEU A 566 7.05 -19.55 -26.10
N ALA A 567 8.25 -19.60 -25.58
CA ALA A 567 9.10 -18.41 -25.40
C ALA A 567 9.66 -17.87 -26.72
N ASP A 568 9.98 -18.76 -27.68
CA ASP A 568 10.47 -18.38 -29.01
C ASP A 568 9.38 -17.77 -29.91
N GLU A 569 8.09 -18.00 -29.62
CA GLU A 569 6.96 -17.46 -30.37
C GLU A 569 6.60 -16.01 -29.99
N LEU A 570 7.15 -15.51 -28.88
CA LEU A 570 6.94 -14.10 -28.48
C LEU A 570 7.68 -13.21 -29.48
N PRO A 571 7.01 -12.24 -30.17
CA PRO A 571 7.71 -11.21 -30.91
C PRO A 571 8.61 -10.50 -29.90
N GLY A 572 9.93 -10.59 -30.09
CA GLY A 572 10.88 -9.82 -29.34
C GLY A 572 10.49 -8.35 -29.44
N ASP A 573 10.74 -7.58 -28.37
CA ASP A 573 10.85 -6.13 -28.42
C ASP A 573 12.00 -5.75 -29.39
N HIS A 574 11.73 -5.85 -30.68
CA HIS A 574 12.51 -5.30 -31.77
C HIS A 574 11.73 -4.12 -32.34
N ASP A 575 11.62 -3.07 -31.58
CA ASP A 575 11.60 -1.73 -32.11
C ASP A 575 13.05 -1.41 -32.52
N ASP A 576 13.19 -1.00 -33.78
CA ASP A 576 14.40 -0.61 -34.51
C ASP A 576 15.20 -1.72 -35.23
N ALA A 577 14.62 -2.24 -36.31
CA ALA A 577 15.42 -2.61 -37.48
C ALA A 577 14.60 -2.43 -38.74
N SER A 578 15.02 -1.47 -39.54
CA SER A 578 14.57 -1.20 -40.90
C SER A 578 14.44 -2.48 -41.74
N PRO A 579 13.51 -2.54 -42.71
CA PRO A 579 13.34 -3.68 -43.59
C PRO A 579 14.57 -3.78 -44.52
N THR A 580 15.52 -4.64 -44.16
CA THR A 580 16.51 -5.10 -45.16
C THR A 580 15.79 -6.12 -46.05
N THR A 581 15.44 -5.69 -47.24
CA THR A 581 15.05 -6.52 -48.35
C THR A 581 16.19 -7.47 -48.68
N ASP A 582 16.08 -8.72 -48.27
CA ASP A 582 16.91 -9.82 -48.77
C ASP A 582 16.22 -10.49 -49.95
N PRO A 583 16.76 -10.37 -51.20
CA PRO A 583 16.11 -10.91 -52.37
C PRO A 583 16.23 -12.44 -52.55
N GLN A 584 16.85 -13.17 -51.65
CA GLN A 584 17.18 -14.62 -51.85
C GLN A 584 16.16 -15.61 -51.27
N ARG A 585 14.99 -15.18 -50.76
CA ARG A 585 13.97 -16.09 -50.19
C ARG A 585 12.82 -16.46 -51.10
N LEU A 586 12.93 -16.19 -52.40
CA LEU A 586 11.83 -16.42 -53.38
C LEU A 586 12.04 -17.60 -54.35
N GLU A 587 13.00 -18.48 -54.11
CA GLU A 587 13.26 -19.64 -55.01
C GLU A 587 13.29 -21.01 -54.31
N LEU A 588 12.30 -21.35 -53.50
CA LEU A 588 12.15 -22.73 -53.00
C LEU A 588 10.69 -23.14 -52.84
N HIS A 589 9.85 -22.78 -53.82
CA HIS A 589 8.57 -23.46 -54.09
C HIS A 589 8.25 -23.38 -55.59
N ARG A 590 8.87 -24.28 -56.32
CA ARG A 590 8.37 -24.86 -57.56
C ARG A 590 8.67 -26.34 -57.56
#